data_95e1522dec550c4d6275801017b34014
#
_entry.id   95e1522dec550c4d6275801017b34014
#
_cell.length_a   1.000
_cell.length_b   1.000
_cell.length_c   1.000
_cell.angle_alpha   90.00
_cell.angle_beta   90.00
_cell.angle_gamma   90.00
#
_symmetry.space_group_name_H-M   'P 1'
#
loop_
_entity.id
_entity.type
_entity.pdbx_description
1 polymer ?
#
loop_
_entity_poly.entity_id
_entity_poly.type
_entity_poly.pdbx_seq_one_letter_code
_entity_poly.pdbx_strand_id
1 'polypeptide(L)'
;MSVIQKESRNQDVTASDVLNRRALLRDAAMVSGTVLMGKHGWAVNESDAPGKEDLVRFGETDLYVSRYCQGTAFRKVARSDNPEARRILETAIEIGVNFFDSAEAYGWGGSEEVLGKVVKGRRDQVVISSKAAPSLPPERDPDSNRFRLGRQIAFNRQVLERKLEGSLRRFQTDYIDLYFLHQPDQFGTSLQELAVWMGGLVRKGRIRYWGVSNFAAFDVAQLKECSVAEQGHYPLAGTQDYFNIAVRHVVEPRLLNVIGELRLGLMAFSPQDAGRLSPGQKILPARKQLVKALDEVSQDIGATRPQVTIAWVLSHPQVTCALGGAETPDQVRENIKGVPLTLNSELIERLNQASDLYLATKT
;
A
#
# COMPACT_ATOMS: atom_id res chain seq x y z
N MET A 1 -27.58 -41.27 -28.59
CA MET A 1 -27.57 -40.07 -29.44
C MET A 1 -28.53 -39.06 -28.83
N SER A 2 -28.06 -38.09 -28.11
CA SER A 2 -28.73 -36.81 -27.86
C SER A 2 -27.68 -35.89 -27.19
N VAL A 3 -27.26 -34.87 -27.92
CA VAL A 3 -26.29 -33.85 -27.52
C VAL A 3 -27.08 -32.82 -26.73
N ILE A 4 -26.73 -32.60 -25.45
CA ILE A 4 -27.23 -31.48 -24.67
C ILE A 4 -26.18 -30.36 -24.75
N GLN A 5 -26.50 -29.35 -25.55
CA GLN A 5 -25.82 -28.05 -25.54
C GLN A 5 -26.07 -27.35 -24.20
N LYS A 6 -25.03 -27.05 -23.46
CA LYS A 6 -25.07 -26.07 -22.35
C LYS A 6 -24.79 -24.68 -22.92
N GLU A 7 -25.82 -23.88 -23.03
CA GLU A 7 -25.71 -22.44 -23.24
C GLU A 7 -25.21 -21.78 -21.96
N SER A 8 -24.06 -21.16 -22.05
CA SER A 8 -23.52 -20.25 -21.03
C SER A 8 -24.24 -18.91 -21.13
N ARG A 9 -25.13 -18.60 -20.20
CA ARG A 9 -25.68 -17.25 -20.05
C ARG A 9 -24.65 -16.36 -19.36
N ASN A 10 -23.93 -15.57 -20.15
CA ASN A 10 -23.30 -14.35 -19.67
C ASN A 10 -24.43 -13.36 -19.32
N GLN A 11 -24.63 -13.10 -18.05
CA GLN A 11 -25.46 -11.96 -17.62
C GLN A 11 -24.52 -10.76 -17.51
N ASP A 12 -24.60 -9.86 -18.48
CA ASP A 12 -24.03 -8.52 -18.40
C ASP A 12 -24.75 -7.75 -17.30
N VAL A 13 -24.07 -7.58 -16.15
CA VAL A 13 -24.54 -6.70 -15.07
C VAL A 13 -24.33 -5.26 -15.54
N THR A 14 -25.42 -4.54 -15.80
CA THR A 14 -25.38 -3.17 -16.30
C THR A 14 -25.07 -2.17 -15.17
N ALA A 15 -24.53 -1.00 -15.53
CA ALA A 15 -24.26 0.10 -14.59
C ALA A 15 -25.51 0.53 -13.79
N SER A 16 -26.72 0.24 -14.29
CA SER A 16 -28.00 0.50 -13.63
C SER A 16 -28.22 -0.39 -12.39
N ASP A 17 -27.72 -1.63 -12.40
CA ASP A 17 -27.89 -2.54 -11.26
C ASP A 17 -27.03 -2.13 -10.05
N VAL A 18 -25.90 -1.50 -10.32
CA VAL A 18 -25.02 -0.93 -9.28
C VAL A 18 -25.65 0.31 -8.65
N LEU A 19 -26.36 1.11 -9.43
CA LEU A 19 -27.01 2.35 -8.95
C LEU A 19 -28.26 2.07 -8.09
N ASN A 20 -29.02 1.01 -8.37
CA ASN A 20 -30.17 0.64 -7.55
C ASN A 20 -29.79 0.10 -6.16
N ARG A 21 -28.63 -0.54 -6.04
CA ARG A 21 -28.09 -0.96 -4.73
C ARG A 21 -27.61 0.21 -3.87
N ARG A 22 -27.23 1.35 -4.47
CA ARG A 22 -26.86 2.59 -3.75
C ARG A 22 -28.00 3.21 -2.96
N ALA A 23 -29.25 3.03 -3.36
CA ALA A 23 -30.42 3.50 -2.65
C ALA A 23 -30.65 2.74 -1.32
N LEU A 24 -30.40 1.43 -1.32
CA LEU A 24 -30.54 0.58 -0.14
C LEU A 24 -29.48 0.85 0.95
N LEU A 25 -28.29 1.33 0.57
CA LEU A 25 -27.22 1.64 1.52
C LEU A 25 -27.36 3.03 2.16
N ARG A 26 -28.12 3.95 1.56
CA ARG A 26 -28.40 5.27 2.15
C ARG A 26 -29.36 5.20 3.34
N ASP A 27 -30.30 4.28 3.35
CA ASP A 27 -31.29 4.15 4.43
C ASP A 27 -30.75 3.40 5.65
N ALA A 28 -29.65 2.65 5.51
CA ALA A 28 -28.99 1.96 6.62
C ALA A 28 -28.07 2.86 7.47
N ALA A 29 -27.78 4.08 7.04
CA ALA A 29 -26.85 5.01 7.69
C ALA A 29 -27.47 5.91 8.78
N MET A 30 -28.76 5.74 9.06
CA MET A 30 -29.49 6.57 10.06
C MET A 30 -29.97 5.72 11.24
N VAL A 31 -29.10 4.91 11.84
CA VAL A 31 -29.32 4.41 13.19
C VAL A 31 -28.22 4.95 14.08
N SER A 32 -28.54 6.02 14.81
CA SER A 32 -27.69 6.57 15.88
C SER A 32 -27.57 5.56 17.02
N GLY A 33 -26.63 4.64 16.90
CA GLY A 33 -26.21 3.76 17.97
C GLY A 33 -24.94 4.32 18.61
N THR A 34 -25.05 4.89 19.81
CA THR A 34 -23.91 5.21 20.67
C THR A 34 -23.17 3.91 20.96
N VAL A 35 -22.10 3.62 20.20
CA VAL A 35 -21.22 2.49 20.48
C VAL A 35 -20.38 2.88 21.68
N LEU A 36 -20.57 2.20 22.80
CA LEU A 36 -19.64 2.16 23.91
C LEU A 36 -18.32 1.57 23.39
N MET A 37 -17.40 2.44 22.99
CA MET A 37 -16.02 2.04 22.71
C MET A 37 -15.41 1.53 24.00
N GLY A 38 -14.98 0.26 23.99
CA GLY A 38 -14.18 -0.30 25.05
C GLY A 38 -12.97 0.58 25.34
N LYS A 39 -12.66 0.74 26.62
CA LYS A 39 -11.58 1.61 27.16
C LYS A 39 -10.18 1.14 26.75
N HIS A 40 -9.84 1.20 25.49
CA HIS A 40 -8.46 1.26 25.00
C HIS A 40 -8.38 2.53 24.16
N GLY A 41 -8.32 3.66 24.85
CA GLY A 41 -8.05 4.95 24.25
C GLY A 41 -6.62 4.94 23.69
N TRP A 42 -6.50 4.89 22.39
CA TRP A 42 -5.26 5.14 21.68
C TRP A 42 -5.05 6.65 21.62
N ALA A 43 -4.61 7.23 22.75
CA ALA A 43 -4.20 8.62 22.81
C ALA A 43 -2.76 8.71 22.31
N VAL A 44 -2.57 9.26 21.11
CA VAL A 44 -1.26 9.78 20.68
C VAL A 44 -1.01 11.01 21.54
N ASN A 45 0.11 11.04 22.28
CA ASN A 45 0.54 12.22 23.02
C ASN A 45 0.85 13.35 22.02
N GLU A 46 0.13 14.47 22.14
CA GLU A 46 0.14 15.58 21.17
C GLU A 46 1.43 16.42 21.17
N SER A 47 2.39 16.18 22.07
CA SER A 47 3.49 17.12 22.33
C SER A 47 4.80 16.86 21.55
N ASP A 48 4.99 15.69 20.92
CA ASP A 48 6.31 15.33 20.32
C ASP A 48 6.25 14.80 18.87
N ALA A 49 5.09 14.85 18.21
CA ALA A 49 4.99 14.47 16.79
C ALA A 49 5.36 15.64 15.87
N PRO A 50 5.98 15.40 14.70
CA PRO A 50 6.13 16.41 13.66
C PRO A 50 4.74 17.01 13.38
N GLY A 51 4.70 18.33 13.11
CA GLY A 51 3.46 19.10 13.10
C GLY A 51 2.32 18.39 12.40
N LYS A 52 1.17 18.24 13.05
CA LYS A 52 -0.05 17.59 12.52
C LYS A 52 -0.48 18.13 11.15
N GLU A 53 0.03 19.29 10.76
CA GLU A 53 -0.34 19.99 9.51
C GLU A 53 0.18 19.28 8.24
N ASP A 54 1.21 18.42 8.37
CA ASP A 54 1.81 17.71 7.23
C ASP A 54 1.30 16.27 7.06
N LEU A 55 0.48 15.77 7.99
CA LEU A 55 -0.04 14.41 7.96
C LEU A 55 -1.41 14.35 7.28
N VAL A 56 -1.65 13.28 6.54
CA VAL A 56 -2.94 13.02 5.90
C VAL A 56 -3.62 11.80 6.50
N ARG A 57 -4.93 11.82 6.50
CA ARG A 57 -5.73 10.68 6.99
C ARG A 57 -5.66 9.53 5.99
N PHE A 58 -5.42 8.32 6.47
CA PHE A 58 -5.44 7.10 5.64
C PHE A 58 -6.89 6.59 5.46
N GLY A 59 -7.49 6.87 4.32
CA GLY A 59 -8.89 6.50 4.06
C GLY A 59 -9.85 7.02 5.15
N GLU A 60 -10.77 6.18 5.61
CA GLU A 60 -11.74 6.51 6.70
C GLU A 60 -11.26 6.05 8.08
N THR A 61 -9.96 5.86 8.28
CA THR A 61 -9.37 5.46 9.56
C THR A 61 -9.06 6.68 10.46
N ASP A 62 -8.63 6.44 11.69
CA ASP A 62 -8.04 7.46 12.57
C ASP A 62 -6.51 7.54 12.45
N LEU A 63 -5.92 6.88 11.44
CA LEU A 63 -4.49 6.94 11.17
C LEU A 63 -4.15 8.20 10.39
N TYR A 64 -3.24 9.00 10.94
CA TYR A 64 -2.62 10.13 10.27
C TYR A 64 -1.20 9.79 9.90
N VAL A 65 -0.89 9.84 8.60
CA VAL A 65 0.34 9.33 8.01
C VAL A 65 1.05 10.40 7.18
N SER A 66 2.37 10.35 7.15
CA SER A 66 3.16 11.14 6.21
C SER A 66 2.86 10.71 4.77
N ARG A 67 2.80 11.69 3.84
CA ARG A 67 2.56 11.42 2.41
C ARG A 67 3.71 10.68 1.72
N TYR A 68 4.87 10.54 2.39
CA TYR A 68 5.93 9.63 2.04
C TYR A 68 5.97 8.49 3.07
N CYS A 69 5.89 7.26 2.60
CA CYS A 69 6.07 6.05 3.40
C CYS A 69 7.43 5.43 3.10
N GLN A 70 8.23 5.11 4.12
CA GLN A 70 9.50 4.43 3.94
C GLN A 70 9.30 2.91 3.94
N GLY A 71 9.56 2.29 2.79
CA GLY A 71 9.53 0.83 2.63
C GLY A 71 10.81 0.15 3.08
N THR A 72 10.70 -1.10 3.51
CA THR A 72 11.82 -1.96 3.92
C THR A 72 12.13 -3.09 2.94
N ALA A 73 11.52 -3.08 1.74
CA ALA A 73 11.82 -4.03 0.67
C ALA A 73 13.15 -3.71 -0.03
N PHE A 74 14.20 -3.49 0.73
CA PHE A 74 15.53 -3.12 0.25
C PHE A 74 16.02 -4.08 -0.86
N ARG A 75 16.77 -3.54 -1.80
CA ARG A 75 17.32 -4.29 -2.94
C ARG A 75 18.82 -4.44 -2.89
N LYS A 76 19.52 -3.40 -2.39
CA LYS A 76 20.97 -3.33 -2.26
C LYS A 76 21.38 -3.53 -0.81
N VAL A 77 20.62 -2.98 0.13
CA VAL A 77 20.81 -3.20 1.56
C VAL A 77 20.18 -4.53 1.97
N ALA A 78 20.84 -5.29 2.81
CA ALA A 78 20.31 -6.57 3.29
C ALA A 78 18.99 -6.37 4.05
N ARG A 79 18.02 -7.25 3.77
CA ARG A 79 16.72 -7.29 4.47
C ARG A 79 16.84 -8.03 5.78
N SER A 80 17.75 -7.57 6.60
CA SER A 80 18.07 -8.12 7.91
C SER A 80 18.49 -6.99 8.82
N ASP A 81 18.66 -7.29 10.10
CA ASP A 81 19.12 -6.32 11.07
C ASP A 81 20.62 -6.01 10.87
N ASN A 82 20.88 -4.87 10.25
CA ASN A 82 22.22 -4.37 9.99
C ASN A 82 22.30 -2.84 10.16
N PRO A 83 23.52 -2.26 10.33
CA PRO A 83 23.68 -0.83 10.56
C PRO A 83 23.16 0.06 9.42
N GLU A 84 23.24 -0.39 8.16
CA GLU A 84 22.78 0.39 7.00
C GLU A 84 21.25 0.50 7.01
N ALA A 85 20.53 -0.63 7.16
CA ALA A 85 19.09 -0.64 7.25
C ALA A 85 18.57 0.22 8.42
N ARG A 86 19.22 0.11 9.60
CA ARG A 86 18.87 0.94 10.76
C ARG A 86 19.02 2.43 10.47
N ARG A 87 20.17 2.84 9.91
CA ARG A 87 20.44 4.24 9.60
C ARG A 87 19.43 4.85 8.62
N ILE A 88 19.00 4.08 7.62
CA ILE A 88 17.95 4.52 6.68
C ILE A 88 16.64 4.81 7.44
N LEU A 89 16.20 3.88 8.28
CA LEU A 89 14.96 3.98 9.03
C LEU A 89 15.01 5.09 10.10
N GLU A 90 16.13 5.20 10.82
CA GLU A 90 16.37 6.27 11.79
C GLU A 90 16.34 7.64 11.12
N THR A 91 17.02 7.79 9.98
CA THR A 91 16.97 9.04 9.19
C THR A 91 15.54 9.38 8.77
N ALA A 92 14.75 8.40 8.35
CA ALA A 92 13.35 8.64 7.98
C ALA A 92 12.56 9.21 9.17
N ILE A 93 12.72 8.64 10.37
CA ILE A 93 12.08 9.14 11.60
C ILE A 93 12.54 10.55 11.93
N GLU A 94 13.87 10.80 11.89
CA GLU A 94 14.49 12.10 12.21
C GLU A 94 13.95 13.25 11.35
N ILE A 95 13.60 12.98 10.09
CA ILE A 95 13.07 13.99 9.17
C ILE A 95 11.53 14.00 9.10
N GLY A 96 10.84 13.38 10.05
CA GLY A 96 9.41 13.47 10.23
C GLY A 96 8.57 12.44 9.46
N VAL A 97 9.18 11.40 8.88
CA VAL A 97 8.40 10.26 8.32
C VAL A 97 7.89 9.43 9.49
N ASN A 98 6.56 9.33 9.61
CA ASN A 98 5.93 8.50 10.62
C ASN A 98 5.35 7.19 10.06
N PHE A 99 5.37 6.97 8.74
CA PHE A 99 4.78 5.81 8.10
C PHE A 99 5.83 4.87 7.51
N PHE A 100 5.81 3.61 7.94
CA PHE A 100 6.77 2.58 7.55
C PHE A 100 6.06 1.34 7.04
N ASP A 101 6.57 0.78 5.95
CA ASP A 101 6.00 -0.41 5.32
C ASP A 101 7.00 -1.57 5.31
N SER A 102 6.53 -2.74 5.75
CA SER A 102 7.27 -3.99 5.72
C SER A 102 6.41 -5.13 5.18
N ALA A 103 6.94 -6.33 5.19
CA ALA A 103 6.22 -7.58 4.96
C ALA A 103 7.01 -8.76 5.52
N GLU A 104 6.33 -9.83 5.96
CA GLU A 104 7.00 -11.06 6.38
C GLU A 104 7.89 -11.64 5.29
N ALA A 105 7.50 -11.49 4.02
CA ALA A 105 8.26 -11.99 2.88
C ALA A 105 9.51 -11.17 2.53
N TYR A 106 9.75 -10.03 3.18
CA TYR A 106 10.96 -9.24 2.97
C TYR A 106 12.11 -9.78 3.84
N GLY A 107 13.00 -10.57 3.20
CA GLY A 107 14.03 -11.32 3.92
C GLY A 107 13.46 -12.32 4.93
N TRP A 108 12.23 -12.75 4.69
CA TRP A 108 11.43 -13.67 5.51
C TRP A 108 11.44 -13.33 7.00
N GLY A 109 11.19 -12.05 7.26
CA GLY A 109 11.08 -11.45 8.58
C GLY A 109 12.21 -10.52 8.95
N GLY A 110 13.37 -10.56 8.27
CA GLY A 110 14.50 -9.69 8.59
C GLY A 110 14.19 -8.20 8.51
N SER A 111 13.37 -7.77 7.52
CA SER A 111 12.90 -6.39 7.43
C SER A 111 12.01 -5.97 8.59
N GLU A 112 11.16 -6.87 9.08
CA GLU A 112 10.32 -6.62 10.25
C GLU A 112 11.14 -6.54 11.54
N GLU A 113 12.18 -7.38 11.68
CA GLU A 113 13.09 -7.37 12.85
C GLU A 113 13.86 -6.07 12.95
N VAL A 114 14.43 -5.56 11.85
CA VAL A 114 15.18 -4.30 11.89
C VAL A 114 14.25 -3.14 12.20
N LEU A 115 13.07 -3.07 11.59
CA LEU A 115 12.10 -2.02 11.87
C LEU A 115 11.64 -2.08 13.33
N GLY A 116 11.33 -3.27 13.86
CA GLY A 116 10.96 -3.46 15.26
C GLY A 116 12.01 -2.93 16.24
N LYS A 117 13.30 -3.15 15.96
CA LYS A 117 14.38 -2.63 16.78
C LYS A 117 14.53 -1.10 16.72
N VAL A 118 14.33 -0.52 15.52
CA VAL A 118 14.41 0.93 15.32
C VAL A 118 13.28 1.67 16.02
N VAL A 119 12.07 1.10 16.01
CA VAL A 119 10.90 1.75 16.63
C VAL A 119 10.73 1.43 18.12
N LYS A 120 11.61 0.63 18.69
CA LYS A 120 11.56 0.29 20.12
C LYS A 120 11.62 1.55 20.98
N GLY A 121 10.65 1.69 21.91
CA GLY A 121 10.51 2.86 22.79
C GLY A 121 9.85 4.10 22.14
N ARG A 122 9.45 4.01 20.85
CA ARG A 122 8.71 5.05 20.13
C ARG A 122 7.62 4.47 19.21
N ARG A 123 7.10 3.27 19.56
CA ARG A 123 6.12 2.54 18.75
C ARG A 123 4.84 3.33 18.49
N ASP A 124 4.43 4.13 19.44
CA ASP A 124 3.25 5.02 19.41
C ASP A 124 3.45 6.28 18.55
N GLN A 125 4.68 6.59 18.18
CA GLN A 125 5.01 7.74 17.32
C GLN A 125 5.01 7.38 15.83
N VAL A 126 4.85 6.10 15.48
CA VAL A 126 4.92 5.63 14.10
C VAL A 126 3.71 4.77 13.73
N VAL A 127 3.34 4.82 12.47
CA VAL A 127 2.37 3.93 11.84
C VAL A 127 3.13 2.85 11.08
N ILE A 128 2.86 1.59 11.39
CA ILE A 128 3.51 0.43 10.76
C ILE A 128 2.49 -0.30 9.91
N SER A 129 2.84 -0.53 8.63
CA SER A 129 2.16 -1.52 7.81
C SER A 129 3.02 -2.77 7.62
N SER A 130 2.38 -3.93 7.57
CA SER A 130 3.00 -5.21 7.18
C SER A 130 2.01 -6.09 6.43
N LYS A 131 2.47 -7.23 5.91
CA LYS A 131 1.69 -8.03 4.97
C LYS A 131 1.86 -9.52 5.20
N ALA A 132 0.74 -10.26 5.07
CA ALA A 132 0.73 -11.71 4.93
C ALA A 132 0.85 -12.10 3.45
N ALA A 133 1.88 -12.84 3.08
CA ALA A 133 1.99 -13.42 1.75
C ALA A 133 1.27 -14.79 1.67
N PRO A 134 0.60 -15.14 0.56
CA PRO A 134 0.01 -16.46 0.37
C PRO A 134 1.08 -17.48 -0.05
N SER A 135 2.17 -17.53 0.69
CA SER A 135 3.31 -18.41 0.42
C SER A 135 4.10 -18.75 1.68
N LEU A 136 4.87 -19.81 1.61
CA LEU A 136 5.87 -20.17 2.60
C LEU A 136 7.24 -19.60 2.20
N PRO A 137 8.21 -19.54 3.13
CA PRO A 137 9.60 -19.24 2.78
C PRO A 137 10.12 -20.23 1.71
N PRO A 138 11.02 -19.79 0.82
CA PRO A 138 11.67 -20.70 -0.12
C PRO A 138 12.55 -21.68 0.65
N GLU A 139 12.64 -22.93 0.18
CA GLU A 139 13.47 -23.98 0.82
C GLU A 139 14.96 -23.69 0.73
N ARG A 140 15.38 -22.92 -0.27
CA ARG A 140 16.78 -22.53 -0.50
C ARG A 140 16.93 -21.01 -0.47
N ASP A 141 17.98 -20.56 0.23
CA ASP A 141 18.40 -19.17 0.28
C ASP A 141 17.29 -18.21 0.84
N PRO A 142 16.77 -18.48 2.07
CA PRO A 142 15.75 -17.64 2.68
C PRO A 142 16.26 -16.22 2.97
N ASP A 143 17.57 -16.02 3.13
CA ASP A 143 18.20 -14.74 3.47
C ASP A 143 18.60 -13.92 2.24
N SER A 144 18.26 -14.38 1.02
CA SER A 144 18.61 -13.62 -0.17
C SER A 144 17.91 -12.26 -0.19
N ASN A 145 18.62 -11.22 -0.61
CA ASN A 145 18.06 -9.88 -0.85
C ASN A 145 17.01 -9.86 -1.97
N ARG A 146 16.78 -10.98 -2.64
CA ARG A 146 15.76 -11.11 -3.67
C ARG A 146 14.44 -11.49 -3.03
N PHE A 147 13.40 -10.73 -3.36
CA PHE A 147 12.03 -11.13 -3.05
C PHE A 147 11.72 -12.44 -3.78
N ARG A 148 11.70 -13.54 -3.04
CA ARG A 148 11.34 -14.86 -3.55
C ARG A 148 10.21 -15.42 -2.71
N LEU A 149 9.14 -15.79 -3.37
CA LEU A 149 8.07 -16.56 -2.77
C LEU A 149 8.43 -18.04 -2.89
N GLY A 150 8.26 -18.78 -1.82
CA GLY A 150 8.33 -20.23 -1.83
C GLY A 150 7.02 -20.85 -2.30
N ARG A 151 6.69 -22.03 -1.78
CA ARG A 151 5.45 -22.72 -2.15
C ARG A 151 4.22 -21.86 -1.82
N GLN A 152 3.33 -21.71 -2.79
CA GLN A 152 2.07 -21.00 -2.61
C GLN A 152 1.13 -21.80 -1.68
N ILE A 153 0.37 -21.11 -0.87
CA ILE A 153 -0.62 -21.65 0.05
C ILE A 153 -1.90 -20.84 0.00
N ALA A 154 -3.03 -21.50 0.24
CA ALA A 154 -4.30 -20.80 0.44
C ALA A 154 -4.29 -20.00 1.74
N PHE A 155 -4.96 -18.86 1.76
CA PHE A 155 -5.30 -18.21 3.00
C PHE A 155 -6.35 -19.03 3.77
N ASN A 156 -6.21 -19.06 5.06
CA ASN A 156 -7.24 -19.47 6.01
C ASN A 156 -6.96 -18.80 7.36
N ARG A 157 -7.91 -18.90 8.28
CA ARG A 157 -7.80 -18.25 9.59
C ARG A 157 -6.49 -18.59 10.31
N GLN A 158 -6.12 -19.87 10.38
CA GLN A 158 -4.93 -20.32 11.09
C GLN A 158 -3.64 -19.83 10.45
N VAL A 159 -3.59 -19.78 9.10
CA VAL A 159 -2.46 -19.24 8.35
C VAL A 159 -2.28 -17.76 8.67
N LEU A 160 -3.36 -16.98 8.60
CA LEU A 160 -3.31 -15.53 8.85
C LEU A 160 -2.92 -15.22 10.31
N GLU A 161 -3.50 -15.90 11.28
CA GLU A 161 -3.15 -15.76 12.70
C GLU A 161 -1.67 -16.09 12.95
N ARG A 162 -1.17 -17.21 12.43
CA ARG A 162 0.24 -17.61 12.58
C ARG A 162 1.20 -16.59 11.96
N LYS A 163 0.89 -16.09 10.77
CA LYS A 163 1.70 -15.10 10.07
C LYS A 163 1.73 -13.78 10.84
N LEU A 164 0.59 -13.30 11.28
CA LEU A 164 0.47 -12.10 12.09
C LEU A 164 1.26 -12.23 13.41
N GLU A 165 1.12 -13.33 14.12
CA GLU A 165 1.87 -13.55 15.35
C GLU A 165 3.38 -13.59 15.11
N GLY A 166 3.81 -14.15 13.97
CA GLY A 166 5.20 -14.08 13.53
C GLY A 166 5.67 -12.63 13.37
N SER A 167 4.89 -11.81 12.65
CA SER A 167 5.18 -10.39 12.43
C SER A 167 5.23 -9.61 13.76
N LEU A 168 4.26 -9.80 14.64
CA LEU A 168 4.22 -9.13 15.95
C LEU A 168 5.45 -9.44 16.81
N ARG A 169 5.90 -10.71 16.82
CA ARG A 169 7.14 -11.10 17.53
C ARG A 169 8.37 -10.41 16.94
N ARG A 170 8.50 -10.33 15.61
CA ARG A 170 9.62 -9.68 14.93
C ARG A 170 9.63 -8.17 15.15
N PHE A 171 8.48 -7.51 15.12
CA PHE A 171 8.33 -6.09 15.47
C PHE A 171 8.49 -5.81 16.97
N GLN A 172 8.42 -6.82 17.83
CA GLN A 172 8.43 -6.67 19.29
C GLN A 172 7.27 -5.75 19.79
N THR A 173 6.09 -5.93 19.23
CA THR A 173 4.87 -5.17 19.54
C THR A 173 3.67 -6.11 19.63
N ASP A 174 2.59 -5.67 20.27
CA ASP A 174 1.34 -6.39 20.42
C ASP A 174 0.30 -6.05 19.33
N TYR A 175 0.56 -5.03 18.53
CA TYR A 175 -0.32 -4.62 17.42
C TYR A 175 0.44 -4.11 16.19
N ILE A 176 -0.22 -4.22 15.02
CA ILE A 176 0.18 -3.58 13.76
C ILE A 176 -0.93 -2.59 13.36
N ASP A 177 -0.56 -1.40 12.86
CA ASP A 177 -1.55 -0.38 12.50
C ASP A 177 -2.32 -0.76 11.24
N LEU A 178 -1.64 -1.20 10.18
CA LEU A 178 -2.23 -1.64 8.92
C LEU A 178 -1.67 -3.01 8.53
N TYR A 179 -2.52 -4.03 8.42
CA TYR A 179 -2.09 -5.35 8.00
C TYR A 179 -2.73 -5.74 6.67
N PHE A 180 -1.90 -6.02 5.68
CA PHE A 180 -2.35 -6.28 4.33
C PHE A 180 -2.32 -7.77 3.98
N LEU A 181 -3.26 -8.20 3.13
CA LEU A 181 -3.06 -9.37 2.29
C LEU A 181 -2.14 -8.96 1.14
N HIS A 182 -0.95 -9.57 1.03
CA HIS A 182 0.12 -9.12 0.14
C HIS A 182 -0.24 -9.23 -1.35
N GLN A 183 -1.05 -10.22 -1.68
CA GLN A 183 -1.67 -10.47 -2.98
C GLN A 183 -2.79 -11.50 -2.82
N PRO A 184 -3.70 -11.67 -3.79
CA PRO A 184 -4.63 -12.78 -3.81
C PRO A 184 -3.88 -14.12 -3.78
N ASP A 185 -4.41 -15.14 -3.14
CA ASP A 185 -3.89 -16.48 -3.31
C ASP A 185 -4.36 -17.12 -4.63
N GLN A 186 -3.66 -18.17 -5.05
CA GLN A 186 -3.96 -18.87 -6.29
C GLN A 186 -5.05 -19.95 -6.15
N PHE A 187 -5.64 -20.08 -4.97
CA PHE A 187 -6.57 -21.15 -4.63
C PHE A 187 -8.03 -20.67 -4.59
N GLY A 188 -8.27 -19.39 -4.86
CA GLY A 188 -9.61 -18.80 -4.92
C GLY A 188 -10.28 -18.72 -3.56
N THR A 189 -9.52 -18.40 -2.51
CA THR A 189 -10.11 -18.16 -1.19
C THR A 189 -11.19 -17.08 -1.28
N SER A 190 -12.36 -17.36 -0.71
CA SER A 190 -13.54 -16.49 -0.78
C SER A 190 -13.25 -15.12 -0.18
N LEU A 191 -13.65 -14.06 -0.89
CA LEU A 191 -13.54 -12.68 -0.41
C LEU A 191 -14.31 -12.45 0.90
N GLN A 192 -15.46 -13.11 1.05
CA GLN A 192 -16.24 -13.11 2.29
C GLN A 192 -15.45 -13.69 3.46
N GLU A 193 -14.80 -14.85 3.27
CA GLU A 193 -13.98 -15.47 4.32
C GLU A 193 -12.78 -14.60 4.68
N LEU A 194 -12.10 -13.99 3.69
CA LEU A 194 -11.01 -13.05 3.92
C LEU A 194 -11.47 -11.86 4.79
N ALA A 195 -12.63 -11.26 4.46
CA ALA A 195 -13.19 -10.17 5.25
C ALA A 195 -13.50 -10.58 6.70
N VAL A 196 -14.10 -11.76 6.89
CA VAL A 196 -14.40 -12.32 8.23
C VAL A 196 -13.13 -12.54 9.05
N TRP A 197 -12.11 -13.14 8.45
CA TRP A 197 -10.86 -13.45 9.17
C TRP A 197 -10.07 -12.19 9.51
N MET A 198 -9.94 -11.26 8.56
CA MET A 198 -9.25 -9.99 8.80
C MET A 198 -9.99 -9.12 9.82
N GLY A 199 -11.30 -9.00 9.73
CA GLY A 199 -12.13 -8.35 10.76
C GLY A 199 -12.00 -9.00 12.13
N GLY A 200 -11.85 -10.34 12.18
CA GLY A 200 -11.56 -11.08 13.41
C GLY A 200 -10.23 -10.69 14.06
N LEU A 201 -9.20 -10.39 13.28
CA LEU A 201 -7.89 -9.92 13.79
C LEU A 201 -8.00 -8.50 14.37
N VAL A 202 -8.78 -7.61 13.73
CA VAL A 202 -9.07 -6.27 14.26
C VAL A 202 -9.81 -6.36 15.58
N ARG A 203 -10.86 -7.18 15.67
CA ARG A 203 -11.65 -7.40 16.91
C ARG A 203 -10.81 -7.90 18.07
N LYS A 204 -9.76 -8.70 17.79
CA LYS A 204 -8.81 -9.16 18.80
C LYS A 204 -7.79 -8.08 19.21
N GLY A 205 -7.82 -6.89 18.61
CA GLY A 205 -6.87 -5.81 18.86
C GLY A 205 -5.44 -6.10 18.39
N ARG A 206 -5.26 -7.12 17.52
CA ARG A 206 -3.92 -7.50 17.02
C ARG A 206 -3.49 -6.65 15.82
N ILE A 207 -4.45 -6.12 15.08
CA ILE A 207 -4.26 -5.10 14.06
C ILE A 207 -5.30 -4.00 14.28
N ARG A 208 -4.95 -2.75 13.94
CA ARG A 208 -5.93 -1.65 14.01
C ARG A 208 -6.82 -1.63 12.77
N TYR A 209 -6.23 -1.77 11.61
CA TYR A 209 -6.90 -1.78 10.32
C TYR A 209 -6.29 -2.82 9.39
N TRP A 210 -7.00 -3.16 8.34
CA TRP A 210 -6.54 -4.08 7.33
C TRP A 210 -6.74 -3.56 5.91
N GLY A 211 -5.97 -4.09 4.99
CA GLY A 211 -6.01 -3.74 3.59
C GLY A 211 -5.64 -4.92 2.69
N VAL A 212 -5.61 -4.65 1.39
CA VAL A 212 -5.18 -5.61 0.37
C VAL A 212 -4.15 -4.98 -0.56
N SER A 213 -3.32 -5.79 -1.18
CA SER A 213 -2.31 -5.35 -2.14
C SER A 213 -2.39 -6.21 -3.39
N ASN A 214 -2.30 -5.61 -4.57
CA ASN A 214 -2.35 -6.31 -5.86
C ASN A 214 -3.68 -7.06 -6.12
N PHE A 215 -4.78 -6.61 -5.56
CA PHE A 215 -6.12 -7.12 -5.85
C PHE A 215 -6.75 -6.34 -7.01
N ALA A 216 -7.57 -7.00 -7.81
CA ALA A 216 -8.31 -6.32 -8.88
C ALA A 216 -9.32 -5.31 -8.30
N ALA A 217 -9.61 -4.24 -9.03
CA ALA A 217 -10.55 -3.20 -8.59
C ALA A 217 -11.92 -3.76 -8.19
N PHE A 218 -12.41 -4.77 -8.92
CA PHE A 218 -13.67 -5.46 -8.61
C PHE A 218 -13.61 -6.18 -7.26
N ASP A 219 -12.50 -6.91 -6.99
CA ASP A 219 -12.31 -7.62 -5.72
C ASP A 219 -12.20 -6.66 -4.54
N VAL A 220 -11.55 -5.50 -4.74
CA VAL A 220 -11.46 -4.44 -3.71
C VAL A 220 -12.86 -3.90 -3.36
N ALA A 221 -13.69 -3.63 -4.37
CA ALA A 221 -15.06 -3.17 -4.14
C ALA A 221 -15.90 -4.23 -3.39
N GLN A 222 -15.80 -5.47 -3.81
CA GLN A 222 -16.51 -6.58 -3.19
C GLN A 222 -16.03 -6.86 -1.76
N LEU A 223 -14.72 -6.79 -1.50
CA LEU A 223 -14.15 -6.91 -0.14
C LEU A 223 -14.64 -5.80 0.79
N LYS A 224 -14.74 -4.55 0.30
CA LYS A 224 -15.33 -3.46 1.09
C LYS A 224 -16.75 -3.76 1.46
N GLU A 225 -17.57 -4.20 0.51
CA GLU A 225 -18.98 -4.59 0.75
C GLU A 225 -19.08 -5.73 1.77
N CYS A 226 -18.32 -6.83 1.58
CA CYS A 226 -18.26 -7.95 2.52
C CYS A 226 -17.86 -7.51 3.93
N SER A 227 -16.87 -6.64 4.05
CA SER A 227 -16.33 -6.21 5.33
C SER A 227 -17.28 -5.28 6.11
N VAL A 228 -18.14 -4.53 5.42
CA VAL A 228 -19.17 -3.69 6.07
C VAL A 228 -20.33 -4.54 6.57
N ALA A 229 -20.67 -5.63 5.86
CA ALA A 229 -21.76 -6.53 6.23
C ALA A 229 -21.48 -7.37 7.48
N GLU A 230 -20.21 -7.51 7.89
CA GLU A 230 -19.81 -8.30 9.05
C GLU A 230 -20.14 -7.61 10.39
N GLN A 231 -20.49 -8.43 11.38
CA GLN A 231 -20.78 -7.95 12.73
C GLN A 231 -19.53 -7.28 13.34
N GLY A 232 -19.65 -6.01 13.73
CA GLY A 232 -18.61 -5.25 14.39
C GLY A 232 -17.95 -4.18 13.53
N HIS A 233 -18.31 -4.07 12.26
CA HIS A 233 -17.86 -3.00 11.34
C HIS A 233 -16.33 -2.77 11.34
N TYR A 234 -15.60 -3.76 10.84
CA TYR A 234 -14.15 -3.62 10.59
C TYR A 234 -13.87 -3.53 9.09
N PRO A 235 -14.26 -2.42 8.43
CA PRO A 235 -14.23 -2.32 6.99
C PRO A 235 -12.82 -2.32 6.44
N LEU A 236 -12.69 -2.79 5.18
CA LEU A 236 -11.48 -2.62 4.40
C LEU A 236 -11.05 -1.15 4.43
N ALA A 237 -9.81 -0.88 4.86
CA ALA A 237 -9.32 0.48 5.06
C ALA A 237 -8.60 1.04 3.83
N GLY A 238 -7.97 0.18 3.02
CA GLY A 238 -7.25 0.66 1.85
C GLY A 238 -6.55 -0.42 1.05
N THR A 239 -5.80 0.05 0.04
CA THR A 239 -5.01 -0.79 -0.85
C THR A 239 -3.56 -0.34 -0.93
N GLN A 240 -2.69 -1.27 -1.37
CA GLN A 240 -1.30 -0.96 -1.69
C GLN A 240 -0.97 -1.54 -3.06
N ASP A 241 -0.71 -0.68 -4.05
CA ASP A 241 -0.60 -1.08 -5.44
C ASP A 241 0.59 -0.44 -6.15
N TYR A 242 1.08 -1.15 -7.20
CA TYR A 242 2.16 -0.69 -8.05
C TYR A 242 1.69 0.45 -8.94
N PHE A 243 2.07 1.67 -8.59
CA PHE A 243 1.62 2.85 -9.31
C PHE A 243 2.74 3.88 -9.48
N ASN A 244 3.05 4.17 -10.72
CA ASN A 244 4.01 5.21 -11.12
C ASN A 244 3.79 5.59 -12.58
N ILE A 245 4.49 6.62 -13.03
CA ILE A 245 4.34 7.16 -14.38
C ILE A 245 4.71 6.17 -15.51
N ALA A 246 5.48 5.12 -15.24
CA ALA A 246 5.81 4.07 -16.21
C ALA A 246 4.89 2.84 -16.11
N VAL A 247 4.03 2.75 -15.08
CA VAL A 247 3.08 1.64 -14.86
C VAL A 247 1.80 2.22 -14.27
N ARG A 248 0.87 2.63 -15.13
CA ARG A 248 -0.40 3.26 -14.76
C ARG A 248 -1.57 2.29 -14.79
N HIS A 249 -1.57 1.37 -15.75
CA HIS A 249 -2.68 0.47 -16.08
C HIS A 249 -3.13 -0.45 -14.94
N VAL A 250 -2.30 -0.67 -13.92
CA VAL A 250 -2.65 -1.48 -12.75
C VAL A 250 -3.70 -0.74 -11.90
N VAL A 251 -3.59 0.58 -11.81
CA VAL A 251 -4.38 1.42 -10.91
C VAL A 251 -5.39 2.29 -11.69
N GLU A 252 -4.96 2.88 -12.82
CA GLU A 252 -5.81 3.72 -13.66
C GLU A 252 -6.60 2.92 -14.70
N PRO A 253 -7.83 3.33 -14.97
CA PRO A 253 -8.67 4.26 -14.20
C PRO A 253 -9.49 3.54 -13.12
N ARG A 254 -9.61 2.22 -13.20
CA ARG A 254 -10.63 1.46 -12.47
C ARG A 254 -10.43 1.49 -10.96
N LEU A 255 -9.21 1.20 -10.51
CA LEU A 255 -8.92 1.13 -9.08
C LEU A 255 -8.98 2.52 -8.43
N LEU A 256 -8.50 3.59 -9.10
CA LEU A 256 -8.62 4.96 -8.60
C LEU A 256 -10.09 5.35 -8.38
N ASN A 257 -10.99 4.98 -9.29
CA ASN A 257 -12.42 5.25 -9.14
C ASN A 257 -12.99 4.53 -7.91
N VAL A 258 -12.70 3.25 -7.75
CA VAL A 258 -13.12 2.46 -6.57
C VAL A 258 -12.59 3.06 -5.27
N ILE A 259 -11.31 3.43 -5.24
CA ILE A 259 -10.67 4.05 -4.06
C ILE A 259 -11.36 5.36 -3.70
N GLY A 260 -11.61 6.23 -4.69
CA GLY A 260 -12.28 7.51 -4.48
C GLY A 260 -13.72 7.34 -4.00
N GLU A 261 -14.50 6.47 -4.65
CA GLU A 261 -15.90 6.21 -4.30
C GLU A 261 -16.07 5.60 -2.91
N LEU A 262 -15.18 4.68 -2.53
CA LEU A 262 -15.24 3.96 -1.26
C LEU A 262 -14.38 4.60 -0.16
N ARG A 263 -13.76 5.75 -0.46
CA ARG A 263 -12.90 6.51 0.47
C ARG A 263 -11.81 5.66 1.13
N LEU A 264 -11.17 4.82 0.31
CA LEU A 264 -10.08 3.95 0.74
C LEU A 264 -8.76 4.72 0.73
N GLY A 265 -7.83 4.34 1.63
CA GLY A 265 -6.45 4.78 1.52
C GLY A 265 -5.72 4.05 0.38
N LEU A 266 -4.87 4.75 -0.38
CA LEU A 266 -3.98 4.15 -1.37
C LEU A 266 -2.53 4.42 -1.03
N MET A 267 -1.76 3.34 -0.86
CA MET A 267 -0.30 3.38 -0.82
C MET A 267 0.25 3.04 -2.21
N ALA A 268 0.74 4.03 -2.93
CA ALA A 268 1.33 3.83 -4.27
C ALA A 268 2.79 3.37 -4.13
N PHE A 269 3.06 2.07 -4.28
CA PHE A 269 4.42 1.58 -4.16
C PHE A 269 5.24 1.67 -5.44
N SER A 270 6.56 1.81 -5.28
CA SER A 270 7.54 1.98 -6.36
C SER A 270 7.30 3.22 -7.24
N PRO A 271 7.20 4.42 -6.68
CA PRO A 271 6.97 5.65 -7.45
C PRO A 271 8.07 5.90 -8.50
N GLN A 272 9.26 5.33 -8.32
CA GLN A 272 10.40 5.42 -9.24
C GLN A 272 10.58 4.15 -10.09
N ASP A 273 9.50 3.41 -10.35
CA ASP A 273 9.51 2.14 -11.10
C ASP A 273 10.62 1.19 -10.64
N ALA A 274 10.63 0.90 -9.34
CA ALA A 274 11.65 0.03 -8.74
C ALA A 274 13.09 0.54 -8.94
N GLY A 275 13.28 1.85 -8.95
CA GLY A 275 14.55 2.52 -9.18
C GLY A 275 14.93 2.69 -10.66
N ARG A 276 14.14 2.16 -11.61
CA ARG A 276 14.49 2.24 -13.06
C ARG A 276 14.38 3.64 -13.63
N LEU A 277 13.64 4.54 -12.97
CA LEU A 277 13.55 5.95 -13.31
C LEU A 277 14.55 6.82 -12.54
N SER A 278 15.33 6.25 -11.61
CA SER A 278 16.32 7.00 -10.83
C SER A 278 17.54 7.37 -11.68
N PRO A 279 18.26 8.46 -11.34
CA PRO A 279 19.51 8.83 -12.02
C PRO A 279 20.54 7.71 -11.99
N GLY A 280 21.43 7.67 -13.01
CA GLY A 280 22.50 6.68 -13.12
C GLY A 280 22.06 5.28 -13.58
N GLN A 281 20.77 5.07 -13.85
CA GLN A 281 20.29 3.80 -14.37
C GLN A 281 20.41 3.73 -15.89
N LYS A 282 20.61 2.50 -16.41
CA LYS A 282 20.59 2.25 -17.87
C LYS A 282 19.17 2.51 -18.40
N ILE A 283 19.04 3.51 -19.26
CA ILE A 283 17.77 3.85 -19.89
C ILE A 283 17.57 2.97 -21.12
N LEU A 284 16.54 2.13 -21.09
CA LEU A 284 16.13 1.33 -22.24
C LEU A 284 15.58 2.24 -23.36
N PRO A 285 15.77 1.89 -24.67
CA PRO A 285 15.30 2.70 -25.78
C PRO A 285 13.85 3.15 -25.67
N ALA A 286 12.94 2.24 -25.30
CA ALA A 286 11.53 2.54 -25.14
C ALA A 286 11.24 3.61 -24.05
N ARG A 287 12.10 3.76 -23.06
CA ARG A 287 11.92 4.73 -21.95
C ARG A 287 12.56 6.09 -22.21
N LYS A 288 13.31 6.27 -23.30
CA LYS A 288 14.07 7.51 -23.53
C LYS A 288 13.20 8.76 -23.50
N GLN A 289 12.04 8.71 -24.17
CA GLN A 289 11.14 9.88 -24.21
C GLN A 289 10.53 10.19 -22.84
N LEU A 290 10.08 9.17 -22.10
CA LEU A 290 9.56 9.34 -20.74
C LEU A 290 10.63 9.94 -19.80
N VAL A 291 11.85 9.40 -19.83
CA VAL A 291 12.94 9.90 -19.00
C VAL A 291 13.33 11.33 -19.40
N LYS A 292 13.35 11.64 -20.72
CA LYS A 292 13.60 13.00 -21.20
C LYS A 292 12.57 13.98 -20.66
N ALA A 293 11.27 13.65 -20.73
CA ALA A 293 10.21 14.51 -20.18
C ALA A 293 10.35 14.72 -18.68
N LEU A 294 10.70 13.66 -17.92
CA LEU A 294 10.99 13.78 -16.49
C LEU A 294 12.18 14.70 -16.21
N ASP A 295 13.26 14.63 -17.01
CA ASP A 295 14.43 15.48 -16.84
C ASP A 295 14.14 16.94 -17.19
N GLU A 296 13.38 17.18 -18.25
CA GLU A 296 12.94 18.54 -18.64
C GLU A 296 12.07 19.18 -17.54
N VAL A 297 11.06 18.46 -17.05
CA VAL A 297 10.23 18.94 -15.93
C VAL A 297 11.06 19.16 -14.67
N SER A 298 12.03 18.28 -14.39
CA SER A 298 12.94 18.44 -13.26
C SER A 298 13.75 19.74 -13.35
N GLN A 299 14.25 20.08 -14.55
CA GLN A 299 14.97 21.33 -14.81
C GLN A 299 14.06 22.56 -14.68
N ASP A 300 12.86 22.50 -15.25
CA ASP A 300 11.90 23.60 -15.22
C ASP A 300 11.53 24.05 -13.80
N ILE A 301 11.43 23.11 -12.86
CA ILE A 301 11.04 23.39 -11.46
C ILE A 301 12.19 23.35 -10.45
N GLY A 302 13.43 23.11 -10.90
CA GLY A 302 14.59 23.02 -10.01
C GLY A 302 14.55 21.81 -9.05
N ALA A 303 13.91 20.72 -9.45
CA ALA A 303 13.79 19.50 -8.67
C ALA A 303 14.57 18.33 -9.29
N THR A 304 14.72 17.25 -8.56
CA THR A 304 15.32 16.02 -9.10
C THR A 304 14.25 15.09 -9.69
N ARG A 305 14.65 14.20 -10.58
CA ARG A 305 13.73 13.21 -11.16
C ARG A 305 13.02 12.34 -10.10
N PRO A 306 13.66 11.83 -9.04
CA PRO A 306 12.98 11.18 -7.93
C PRO A 306 11.88 12.02 -7.29
N GLN A 307 12.13 13.31 -7.09
CA GLN A 307 11.16 14.23 -6.51
C GLN A 307 9.98 14.46 -7.45
N VAL A 308 10.23 14.65 -8.74
CA VAL A 308 9.17 14.78 -9.77
C VAL A 308 8.30 13.52 -9.85
N THR A 309 8.89 12.33 -9.80
CA THR A 309 8.10 11.07 -9.83
C THR A 309 7.21 10.90 -8.60
N ILE A 310 7.69 11.30 -7.41
CA ILE A 310 6.89 11.30 -6.19
C ILE A 310 5.77 12.34 -6.28
N ALA A 311 6.07 13.56 -6.71
CA ALA A 311 5.08 14.63 -6.88
C ALA A 311 3.99 14.23 -7.89
N TRP A 312 4.37 13.57 -9.01
CA TRP A 312 3.40 13.07 -9.98
C TRP A 312 2.47 12.03 -9.40
N VAL A 313 2.98 11.05 -8.64
CA VAL A 313 2.14 10.06 -7.94
C VAL A 313 1.19 10.74 -6.96
N LEU A 314 1.71 11.70 -6.18
CA LEU A 314 0.94 12.43 -5.18
C LEU A 314 -0.01 13.49 -5.75
N SER A 315 0.09 13.83 -7.05
CA SER A 315 -0.87 14.70 -7.75
C SER A 315 -2.24 14.04 -7.95
N HIS A 316 -2.34 12.72 -7.79
CA HIS A 316 -3.61 12.00 -7.85
C HIS A 316 -4.31 12.10 -6.48
N PRO A 317 -5.51 12.72 -6.40
CA PRO A 317 -6.18 12.98 -5.12
C PRO A 317 -6.56 11.72 -4.34
N GLN A 318 -6.65 10.58 -5.01
CA GLN A 318 -6.93 9.29 -4.39
C GLN A 318 -5.69 8.66 -3.72
N VAL A 319 -4.48 9.13 -4.05
CA VAL A 319 -3.24 8.60 -3.46
C VAL A 319 -3.00 9.22 -2.10
N THR A 320 -3.01 8.39 -1.07
CA THR A 320 -2.71 8.81 0.31
C THR A 320 -1.22 9.05 0.50
N CYS A 321 -0.39 8.11 0.05
CA CYS A 321 1.07 8.25 0.16
C CYS A 321 1.81 7.56 -0.98
N ALA A 322 3.01 8.07 -1.27
CA ALA A 322 4.00 7.42 -2.11
C ALA A 322 4.90 6.52 -1.24
N LEU A 323 4.91 5.22 -1.52
CA LEU A 323 5.75 4.25 -0.82
C LEU A 323 7.08 4.09 -1.54
N GLY A 324 8.10 4.77 -1.04
CA GLY A 324 9.47 4.74 -1.56
C GLY A 324 10.34 3.70 -0.88
N GLY A 325 11.31 3.17 -1.63
CA GLY A 325 12.30 2.20 -1.18
C GLY A 325 13.70 2.82 -1.18
N ALA A 326 13.92 3.92 -0.46
CA ALA A 326 15.24 4.51 -0.29
C ALA A 326 16.19 3.50 0.37
N GLU A 327 17.41 3.40 -0.16
CA GLU A 327 18.44 2.48 0.30
C GLU A 327 19.69 3.20 0.86
N THR A 328 19.60 4.51 1.00
CA THR A 328 20.56 5.34 1.71
C THR A 328 19.84 6.48 2.44
N PRO A 329 20.44 7.03 3.52
CA PRO A 329 19.91 8.21 4.20
C PRO A 329 19.69 9.41 3.26
N ASP A 330 20.63 9.64 2.32
CA ASP A 330 20.51 10.75 1.37
C ASP A 330 19.33 10.57 0.41
N GLN A 331 19.04 9.34 -0.03
CA GLN A 331 17.86 9.06 -0.83
C GLN A 331 16.55 9.32 -0.05
N VAL A 332 16.51 9.04 1.26
CA VAL A 332 15.37 9.39 2.11
C VAL A 332 15.18 10.90 2.13
N ARG A 333 16.25 11.67 2.40
CA ARG A 333 16.21 13.13 2.40
C ARG A 333 15.87 13.73 1.04
N GLU A 334 16.31 13.10 -0.04
CA GLU A 334 15.95 13.50 -1.40
C GLU A 334 14.47 13.26 -1.69
N ASN A 335 13.98 12.05 -1.42
CA ASN A 335 12.63 11.62 -1.76
C ASN A 335 11.56 12.46 -1.04
N ILE A 336 11.75 12.76 0.24
CA ILE A 336 10.74 13.52 1.01
C ILE A 336 10.54 14.93 0.46
N LYS A 337 11.54 15.53 -0.17
CA LYS A 337 11.42 16.84 -0.82
C LYS A 337 10.48 16.83 -2.04
N GLY A 338 10.14 15.65 -2.57
CA GLY A 338 9.12 15.51 -3.59
C GLY A 338 7.67 15.65 -3.06
N VAL A 339 7.46 15.52 -1.76
CA VAL A 339 6.12 15.57 -1.16
C VAL A 339 5.46 16.96 -1.27
N PRO A 340 6.14 18.08 -0.93
CA PRO A 340 5.54 19.41 -1.02
C PRO A 340 5.49 19.98 -2.46
N LEU A 341 6.11 19.29 -3.44
CA LEU A 341 6.13 19.80 -4.81
C LEU A 341 4.74 19.73 -5.44
N THR A 342 4.31 20.86 -5.99
CA THR A 342 3.06 20.95 -6.75
C THR A 342 3.39 21.04 -8.24
N LEU A 343 2.93 20.06 -9.01
CA LEU A 343 2.97 20.10 -10.46
C LEU A 343 1.70 20.77 -10.96
N ASN A 344 1.84 21.85 -11.78
CA ASN A 344 0.70 22.46 -12.43
C ASN A 344 0.13 21.55 -13.54
N SER A 345 -1.03 21.90 -14.08
CA SER A 345 -1.71 21.10 -15.10
C SER A 345 -0.89 20.89 -16.37
N GLU A 346 -0.09 21.87 -16.79
CA GLU A 346 0.77 21.78 -17.96
C GLU A 346 1.89 20.75 -17.77
N LEU A 347 2.56 20.76 -16.62
CA LEU A 347 3.61 19.81 -16.29
C LEU A 347 3.06 18.39 -16.18
N ILE A 348 1.88 18.22 -15.53
CA ILE A 348 1.20 16.93 -15.43
C ILE A 348 0.86 16.41 -16.82
N GLU A 349 0.30 17.25 -17.68
CA GLU A 349 -0.07 16.87 -19.05
C GLU A 349 1.15 16.43 -19.88
N ARG A 350 2.26 17.19 -19.84
CA ARG A 350 3.53 16.79 -20.49
C ARG A 350 4.02 15.42 -20.03
N LEU A 351 3.98 15.17 -18.73
CA LEU A 351 4.38 13.90 -18.14
C LEU A 351 3.44 12.77 -18.55
N ASN A 352 2.13 13.01 -18.55
CA ASN A 352 1.12 12.05 -18.97
C ASN A 352 1.27 11.67 -20.45
N GLN A 353 1.44 12.63 -21.34
CA GLN A 353 1.68 12.39 -22.77
C GLN A 353 2.93 11.53 -23.00
N ALA A 354 4.03 11.83 -22.31
CA ALA A 354 5.25 11.03 -22.41
C ALA A 354 5.05 9.60 -21.84
N SER A 355 4.25 9.46 -20.81
CA SER A 355 3.85 8.17 -20.24
C SER A 355 2.99 7.37 -21.24
N ASP A 356 1.99 7.98 -21.84
CA ASP A 356 1.08 7.34 -22.80
C ASP A 356 1.84 6.82 -24.04
N LEU A 357 2.76 7.62 -24.56
CA LEU A 357 3.66 7.20 -25.64
C LEU A 357 4.52 6.01 -25.24
N TYR A 358 5.04 6.00 -24.00
CA TYR A 358 5.81 4.87 -23.49
C TYR A 358 4.94 3.62 -23.31
N LEU A 359 3.74 3.75 -22.76
CA LEU A 359 2.83 2.63 -22.53
C LEU A 359 2.35 2.02 -23.86
N ALA A 360 2.11 2.84 -24.88
CA ALA A 360 1.78 2.34 -26.22
C ALA A 360 2.88 1.48 -26.86
N THR A 361 4.13 1.57 -26.42
CA THR A 361 5.21 0.69 -26.90
C THR A 361 5.21 -0.68 -26.26
N LYS A 362 4.32 -0.93 -25.27
CA LYS A 362 4.23 -2.21 -24.55
C LYS A 362 3.05 -3.08 -24.97
N THR A 363 2.11 -2.48 -25.69
CA THR A 363 0.97 -3.18 -26.32
C THR A 363 1.37 -3.74 -27.67
#